data_1089da4a3ba35b767b00f692e328df47
#
_entry.id   1089da4a3ba35b767b00f692e328df47
#
_cell.length_a   1.000
_cell.length_b   1.000
_cell.length_c   1.000
_cell.angle_alpha   90.00
_cell.angle_beta   90.00
_cell.angle_gamma   90.00
#
_symmetry.space_group_name_H-M   'P 1'
#
loop_
_entity.id
_entity.type
_entity.pdbx_description
1 polymer ?
#
loop_
_entity_poly.entity_id
_entity_poly.type
_entity_poly.pdbx_seq_one_letter_code
_entity_poly.pdbx_strand_id
1 'polypeptide(L)'
;MKKNWKTLVGCILIPLVVGTIAGLLTMGGMEEFKELNKPTLSPPAWLFPVAWTILYTLMGISSYLIYTNECLKGKKKILIQDGRKRNCSEGQKTKSLMLYGYQLLVNFLWPIFFFDFQWFGFAYFWLILLWILVAVMIWEFDKISKVAALLNIPYLLWLSFAGYLNLTVWILNQ
;
A
#
# COMPACT_ATOMS: atom_id res chain seq x y z
N MET A 1 21.25 -13.89 -9.14
CA MET A 1 20.85 -12.66 -8.43
C MET A 1 21.82 -12.37 -7.29
N LYS A 2 22.66 -11.33 -7.38
CA LYS A 2 23.41 -10.85 -6.21
C LYS A 2 22.39 -10.22 -5.25
N LYS A 3 22.12 -10.88 -4.14
CA LYS A 3 21.19 -10.44 -3.09
C LYS A 3 21.79 -9.20 -2.43
N ASN A 4 21.42 -8.00 -2.90
CA ASN A 4 21.92 -6.75 -2.36
C ASN A 4 21.04 -6.36 -1.15
N TRP A 5 21.49 -6.77 0.05
CA TRP A 5 20.77 -6.53 1.30
C TRP A 5 20.53 -5.02 1.56
N LYS A 6 21.47 -4.15 1.12
CA LYS A 6 21.32 -2.69 1.25
C LYS A 6 20.10 -2.19 0.46
N THR A 7 19.91 -2.71 -0.75
CA THR A 7 18.72 -2.37 -1.57
C THR A 7 17.43 -2.90 -0.93
N LEU A 8 17.45 -4.11 -0.35
CA LEU A 8 16.28 -4.65 0.36
C LEU A 8 15.89 -3.76 1.55
N VAL A 9 16.87 -3.41 2.38
CA VAL A 9 16.64 -2.51 3.53
C VAL A 9 16.10 -1.16 3.06
N GLY A 10 16.67 -0.56 2.01
CA GLY A 10 16.17 0.69 1.44
C GLY A 10 14.72 0.59 0.97
N CYS A 11 14.35 -0.48 0.27
CA CYS A 11 12.96 -0.70 -0.18
C CYS A 11 11.98 -0.88 0.97
N ILE A 12 12.39 -1.49 2.10
CA ILE A 12 11.55 -1.64 3.29
C ILE A 12 11.45 -0.32 4.07
N LEU A 13 12.54 0.42 4.18
CA LEU A 13 12.56 1.69 4.91
C LEU A 13 11.67 2.76 4.28
N ILE A 14 11.59 2.83 2.94
CA ILE A 14 10.77 3.84 2.26
C ILE A 14 9.32 3.84 2.75
N PRO A 15 8.53 2.75 2.64
CA PRO A 15 7.15 2.76 3.10
C PRO A 15 7.01 2.91 4.62
N LEU A 16 7.95 2.35 5.41
CA LEU A 16 7.94 2.51 6.86
C LEU A 16 8.14 3.98 7.27
N VAL A 17 9.09 4.69 6.66
CA VAL A 17 9.32 6.12 6.93
C VAL A 17 8.10 6.95 6.52
N VAL A 18 7.53 6.69 5.34
CA VAL A 18 6.32 7.37 4.86
C VAL A 18 5.16 7.18 5.84
N GLY A 19 4.91 5.94 6.29
CA GLY A 19 3.85 5.65 7.25
C GLY A 19 4.11 6.25 8.63
N THR A 20 5.37 6.24 9.10
CA THR A 20 5.75 6.87 10.37
C THR A 20 5.52 8.38 10.32
N ILE A 21 5.94 9.06 9.25
CA ILE A 21 5.72 10.50 9.09
C ILE A 21 4.22 10.81 9.06
N ALA A 22 3.42 10.06 8.29
CA ALA A 22 1.97 10.23 8.26
C ALA A 22 1.36 10.09 9.66
N GLY A 23 1.72 9.03 10.40
CA GLY A 23 1.24 8.82 11.77
C GLY A 23 1.64 9.93 12.75
N LEU A 24 2.87 10.45 12.64
CA LEU A 24 3.33 11.57 13.48
C LEU A 24 2.58 12.87 13.16
N LEU A 25 2.34 13.16 11.90
CA LEU A 25 1.59 14.34 11.48
C LEU A 25 0.15 14.32 11.97
N THR A 26 -0.48 13.15 12.01
CA THR A 26 -1.91 13.01 12.34
C THR A 26 -2.17 12.63 13.81
N MET A 27 -1.17 12.71 14.70
CA MET A 27 -1.32 12.36 16.11
C MET A 27 -2.40 13.18 16.82
N GLY A 28 -2.49 14.49 16.51
CA GLY A 28 -3.52 15.38 17.10
C GLY A 28 -4.93 14.95 16.72
N GLY A 29 -5.18 14.73 15.43
CA GLY A 29 -6.48 14.28 14.93
C GLY A 29 -6.87 12.87 15.41
N MET A 30 -5.89 12.01 15.70
CA MET A 30 -6.16 10.71 16.32
C MET A 30 -6.71 10.79 17.74
N GLU A 31 -6.33 11.80 18.51
CA GLU A 31 -6.93 12.03 19.85
C GLU A 31 -8.39 12.46 19.72
N GLU A 32 -8.71 13.40 18.83
CA GLU A 32 -10.08 13.84 18.56
C GLU A 32 -10.95 12.68 18.01
N PHE A 33 -10.36 11.79 17.19
CA PHE A 33 -11.05 10.60 16.71
C PHE A 33 -11.52 9.65 17.82
N LYS A 34 -10.93 9.70 19.02
CA LYS A 34 -11.36 8.88 20.17
C LYS A 34 -12.76 9.23 20.65
N GLU A 35 -13.19 10.47 20.49
CA GLU A 35 -14.50 10.99 20.93
C GLU A 35 -15.63 10.68 19.96
N LEU A 36 -15.33 10.24 18.72
CA LEU A 36 -16.32 9.96 17.69
C LEU A 36 -17.08 8.65 17.93
N ASN A 37 -18.30 8.59 17.40
CA ASN A 37 -19.08 7.36 17.33
C ASN A 37 -18.39 6.37 16.38
N LYS A 38 -18.04 5.19 16.91
CA LYS A 38 -17.29 4.15 16.18
C LYS A 38 -18.16 2.93 15.91
N PRO A 39 -17.90 2.22 14.79
CA PRO A 39 -18.55 0.95 14.52
C PRO A 39 -18.22 -0.09 15.59
N THR A 40 -19.15 -1.02 15.83
CA THR A 40 -18.98 -2.15 16.79
C THR A 40 -17.78 -3.04 16.48
N LEU A 41 -17.40 -3.13 15.20
CA LEU A 41 -16.21 -3.88 14.73
C LEU A 41 -14.93 -3.05 14.73
N SER A 42 -14.89 -1.89 15.41
CA SER A 42 -13.69 -1.08 15.49
C SER A 42 -12.60 -1.81 16.28
N PRO A 43 -11.44 -2.09 15.69
CA PRO A 43 -10.37 -2.79 16.39
C PRO A 43 -9.73 -1.88 17.45
N PRO A 44 -9.05 -2.45 18.46
CA PRO A 44 -8.33 -1.68 19.45
C PRO A 44 -7.21 -0.85 18.80
N ALA A 45 -6.95 0.35 19.33
CA ALA A 45 -6.04 1.32 18.74
C ALA A 45 -4.61 0.78 18.48
N TRP A 46 -4.11 -0.11 19.34
CA TRP A 46 -2.78 -0.71 19.18
C TRP A 46 -2.64 -1.59 17.93
N LEU A 47 -3.77 -2.12 17.40
CA LEU A 47 -3.74 -2.99 16.21
C LEU A 47 -3.33 -2.23 14.95
N PHE A 48 -3.69 -0.95 14.83
CA PHE A 48 -3.40 -0.14 13.65
C PHE A 48 -1.89 -0.01 13.38
N PRO A 49 -1.04 0.45 14.33
CA PRO A 49 0.40 0.55 14.07
C PRO A 49 1.05 -0.82 13.81
N VAL A 50 0.58 -1.89 14.44
CA VAL A 50 1.09 -3.25 14.19
C VAL A 50 0.74 -3.70 12.79
N ALA A 51 -0.53 -3.58 12.38
CA ALA A 51 -0.97 -3.95 11.03
C ALA A 51 -0.22 -3.16 9.95
N TRP A 52 -0.13 -1.83 10.09
CA TRP A 52 0.58 -0.99 9.13
C TRP A 52 2.08 -1.31 9.04
N THR A 53 2.75 -1.61 10.17
CA THR A 53 4.16 -2.03 10.15
C THR A 53 4.36 -3.30 9.34
N ILE A 54 3.49 -4.29 9.52
CA ILE A 54 3.54 -5.55 8.75
C ILE A 54 3.30 -5.26 7.26
N LEU A 55 2.25 -4.48 6.94
CA LEU A 55 1.87 -4.17 5.56
C LEU A 55 2.97 -3.39 4.83
N TYR A 56 3.54 -2.36 5.44
CA TYR A 56 4.65 -1.59 4.85
C TYR A 56 5.89 -2.46 4.65
N THR A 57 6.18 -3.38 5.57
CA THR A 57 7.28 -4.34 5.40
C THR A 57 7.04 -5.24 4.19
N LEU A 58 5.84 -5.80 4.04
CA LEU A 58 5.47 -6.63 2.89
C LEU A 58 5.54 -5.84 1.57
N MET A 59 5.06 -4.59 1.56
CA MET A 59 5.15 -3.68 0.42
C MET A 59 6.61 -3.41 0.03
N GLY A 60 7.48 -3.18 1.01
CA GLY A 60 8.92 -2.98 0.78
C GLY A 60 9.59 -4.21 0.19
N ILE A 61 9.31 -5.41 0.71
CA ILE A 61 9.81 -6.68 0.14
C ILE A 61 9.29 -6.86 -1.28
N SER A 62 8.01 -6.59 -1.52
CA SER A 62 7.38 -6.66 -2.83
C SER A 62 8.06 -5.74 -3.85
N SER A 63 8.27 -4.47 -3.49
CA SER A 63 8.94 -3.49 -4.37
C SER A 63 10.38 -3.90 -4.67
N TYR A 64 11.11 -4.46 -3.70
CA TYR A 64 12.44 -5.02 -3.91
C TYR A 64 12.44 -6.14 -4.94
N LEU A 65 11.47 -7.06 -4.89
CA LEU A 65 11.36 -8.16 -5.85
C LEU A 65 11.12 -7.66 -7.28
N ILE A 66 10.35 -6.58 -7.44
CA ILE A 66 10.14 -5.93 -8.73
C ILE A 66 11.41 -5.21 -9.19
N TYR A 67 12.03 -4.43 -8.29
CA TYR A 67 13.22 -3.63 -8.60
C TYR A 67 14.41 -4.51 -9.04
N THR A 68 14.64 -5.63 -8.36
CA THR A 68 15.77 -6.55 -8.63
C THR A 68 15.49 -7.55 -9.74
N ASN A 69 14.27 -7.57 -10.30
CA ASN A 69 13.97 -8.45 -11.42
C ASN A 69 14.72 -8.00 -12.68
N GLU A 70 15.43 -8.95 -13.31
CA GLU A 70 16.22 -8.70 -14.53
C GLU A 70 15.29 -8.67 -15.76
N CYS A 71 14.81 -7.51 -16.11
CA CYS A 71 14.08 -7.28 -17.36
C CYS A 71 15.04 -6.80 -18.46
N LEU A 72 14.83 -7.21 -19.70
CA LEU A 72 15.68 -6.81 -20.82
C LEU A 72 15.28 -5.41 -21.35
N LYS A 73 16.28 -4.57 -21.55
CA LYS A 73 16.11 -3.28 -22.26
C LYS A 73 15.71 -3.53 -23.70
N GLY A 74 14.60 -2.94 -24.15
CA GLY A 74 14.15 -2.96 -25.53
C GLY A 74 13.61 -4.30 -26.06
N LYS A 75 13.64 -5.38 -25.28
CA LYS A 75 13.09 -6.70 -25.66
C LYS A 75 12.30 -7.29 -24.49
N LYS A 76 11.21 -8.00 -24.80
CA LYS A 76 10.47 -8.75 -23.79
C LYS A 76 11.26 -9.99 -23.39
N LYS A 77 11.69 -10.08 -22.14
CA LYS A 77 12.25 -11.31 -21.59
C LYS A 77 11.08 -12.23 -21.20
N ILE A 78 11.05 -13.42 -21.77
CA ILE A 78 10.11 -14.44 -21.34
C ILE A 78 10.66 -15.06 -20.05
N LEU A 79 10.01 -14.76 -18.94
CA LEU A 79 10.28 -15.42 -17.66
C LEU A 79 9.33 -16.62 -17.55
N ILE A 80 9.89 -17.80 -17.30
CA ILE A 80 9.08 -18.98 -16.97
C ILE A 80 9.03 -19.03 -15.43
N GLN A 81 7.87 -18.69 -14.87
CA GLN A 81 7.62 -18.78 -13.45
C GLN A 81 6.28 -19.51 -13.26
N ASP A 82 6.26 -20.54 -12.43
CA ASP A 82 5.09 -21.41 -12.21
C ASP A 82 4.51 -21.99 -13.52
N GLY A 83 5.37 -22.37 -14.48
CA GLY A 83 4.93 -22.92 -15.80
C GLY A 83 4.28 -21.89 -16.74
N ARG A 84 4.18 -20.61 -16.34
CA ARG A 84 3.63 -19.53 -17.18
C ARG A 84 4.75 -18.68 -17.79
N LYS A 85 4.60 -18.39 -19.08
CA LYS A 85 5.47 -17.43 -19.78
C LYS A 85 5.08 -16.01 -19.35
N ARG A 86 5.97 -15.30 -18.68
CA ARG A 86 5.79 -13.89 -18.28
C ARG A 86 6.68 -12.99 -19.11
N ASN A 87 6.13 -11.90 -19.57
CA ASN A 87 6.86 -10.92 -20.37
C ASN A 87 7.34 -9.78 -19.47
N CYS A 88 8.64 -9.64 -19.29
CA CYS A 88 9.23 -8.53 -18.55
C CYS A 88 10.01 -7.61 -19.49
N SER A 89 9.64 -6.33 -19.51
CA SER A 89 10.42 -5.25 -20.13
C SER A 89 10.77 -4.19 -19.11
N GLU A 90 11.83 -3.41 -19.35
CA GLU A 90 12.19 -2.30 -18.46
C GLU A 90 11.05 -1.27 -18.34
N GLY A 91 10.33 -0.99 -19.44
CA GLY A 91 9.16 -0.12 -19.40
C GLY A 91 8.03 -0.64 -18.49
N GLN A 92 7.79 -1.96 -18.50
CA GLN A 92 6.82 -2.59 -17.59
C GLN A 92 7.24 -2.46 -16.14
N LYS A 93 8.52 -2.68 -15.84
CA LYS A 93 9.10 -2.53 -14.50
C LYS A 93 8.99 -1.09 -14.01
N THR A 94 9.36 -0.12 -14.85
CA THR A 94 9.26 1.32 -14.52
C THR A 94 7.81 1.70 -14.22
N LYS A 95 6.85 1.29 -15.07
CA LYS A 95 5.41 1.52 -14.85
C LYS A 95 4.95 0.95 -13.51
N SER A 96 5.36 -0.28 -13.19
CA SER A 96 4.98 -0.95 -11.94
C SER A 96 5.53 -0.20 -10.71
N LEU A 97 6.77 0.28 -10.76
CA LEU A 97 7.37 1.05 -9.67
C LEU A 97 6.77 2.47 -9.56
N MET A 98 6.38 3.09 -10.67
CA MET A 98 5.63 4.35 -10.64
C MET A 98 4.27 4.19 -9.96
N LEU A 99 3.50 3.13 -10.29
CA LEU A 99 2.25 2.82 -9.61
C LEU A 99 2.44 2.60 -8.11
N TYR A 100 3.53 1.93 -7.72
CA TYR A 100 3.92 1.78 -6.33
C TYR A 100 4.17 3.14 -5.65
N GLY A 101 4.86 4.05 -6.28
CA GLY A 101 5.09 5.40 -5.77
C GLY A 101 3.78 6.21 -5.64
N TYR A 102 2.92 6.18 -6.65
CA TYR A 102 1.64 6.88 -6.62
C TYR A 102 0.70 6.36 -5.52
N GLN A 103 0.56 5.03 -5.38
CA GLN A 103 -0.28 4.50 -4.31
C GLN A 103 0.28 4.84 -2.92
N LEU A 104 1.62 4.90 -2.75
CA LEU A 104 2.24 5.27 -1.49
C LEU A 104 1.99 6.74 -1.14
N LEU A 105 2.00 7.64 -2.14
CA LEU A 105 1.62 9.05 -1.96
C LEU A 105 0.15 9.20 -1.57
N VAL A 106 -0.75 8.51 -2.28
CA VAL A 106 -2.19 8.54 -1.98
C VAL A 106 -2.47 7.96 -0.59
N ASN A 107 -1.75 6.90 -0.19
CA ASN A 107 -1.80 6.31 1.14
C ASN A 107 -1.35 7.29 2.23
N PHE A 108 -0.26 8.03 1.98
CA PHE A 108 0.27 9.05 2.90
C PHE A 108 -0.75 10.17 3.20
N LEU A 109 -1.49 10.59 2.18
CA LEU A 109 -2.45 11.70 2.31
C LEU A 109 -3.78 11.29 2.97
N TRP A 110 -4.15 10.01 2.90
CA TRP A 110 -5.42 9.55 3.45
C TRP A 110 -5.62 9.86 4.95
N PRO A 111 -4.66 9.57 5.87
CA PRO A 111 -4.85 9.86 7.28
C PRO A 111 -4.97 11.36 7.58
N ILE A 112 -4.35 12.22 6.79
CA ILE A 112 -4.48 13.68 6.91
C ILE A 112 -5.93 14.10 6.65
N PHE A 113 -6.54 13.62 5.55
CA PHE A 113 -7.95 13.92 5.27
C PHE A 113 -8.90 13.32 6.29
N PHE A 114 -8.57 12.14 6.82
CA PHE A 114 -9.44 11.41 7.74
C PHE A 114 -9.33 11.92 9.17
N PHE A 115 -8.12 12.09 9.71
CA PHE A 115 -7.92 12.45 11.11
C PHE A 115 -7.83 13.96 11.33
N ASP A 116 -7.02 14.70 10.54
CA ASP A 116 -6.79 16.13 10.79
C ASP A 116 -7.91 17.00 10.23
N PHE A 117 -8.33 16.76 8.98
CA PHE A 117 -9.42 17.53 8.37
C PHE A 117 -10.81 16.99 8.71
N GLN A 118 -10.92 15.76 9.20
CA GLN A 118 -12.18 15.07 9.51
C GLN A 118 -13.18 15.07 8.32
N TRP A 119 -12.66 15.10 7.10
CA TRP A 119 -13.45 15.03 5.88
C TRP A 119 -13.77 13.57 5.54
N PHE A 120 -14.55 12.92 6.41
CA PHE A 120 -14.79 11.46 6.35
C PHE A 120 -15.34 10.99 5.01
N GLY A 121 -16.27 11.76 4.41
CA GLY A 121 -16.81 11.44 3.09
C GLY A 121 -15.77 11.56 1.98
N PHE A 122 -14.97 12.63 1.96
CA PHE A 122 -13.88 12.79 1.01
C PHE A 122 -12.81 11.72 1.21
N ALA A 123 -12.42 11.44 2.46
CA ALA A 123 -11.46 10.40 2.81
C ALA A 123 -11.92 9.01 2.36
N TYR A 124 -13.23 8.73 2.37
CA TYR A 124 -13.79 7.48 1.84
C TYR A 124 -13.57 7.33 0.33
N PHE A 125 -13.90 8.35 -0.46
CA PHE A 125 -13.64 8.32 -1.92
C PHE A 125 -12.14 8.27 -2.24
N TRP A 126 -11.32 8.95 -1.44
CA TRP A 126 -9.86 8.89 -1.53
C TRP A 126 -9.33 7.47 -1.26
N LEU A 127 -9.92 6.77 -0.30
CA LEU A 127 -9.59 5.39 0.01
C LEU A 127 -10.01 4.42 -1.11
N ILE A 128 -11.15 4.67 -1.78
CA ILE A 128 -11.55 3.91 -2.98
C ILE A 128 -10.52 4.09 -4.09
N LEU A 129 -10.06 5.33 -4.33
CA LEU A 129 -9.00 5.59 -5.29
C LEU A 129 -7.73 4.80 -4.94
N LEU A 130 -7.32 4.81 -3.67
CA LEU A 130 -6.17 4.05 -3.18
C LEU A 130 -6.37 2.54 -3.42
N TRP A 131 -7.55 2.01 -3.10
CA TRP A 131 -7.88 0.60 -3.31
C TRP A 131 -7.74 0.19 -4.78
N ILE A 132 -8.26 1.00 -5.70
CA ILE A 132 -8.14 0.78 -7.15
C ILE A 132 -6.67 0.81 -7.59
N LEU A 133 -5.88 1.80 -7.13
CA LEU A 133 -4.46 1.90 -7.45
C LEU A 133 -3.68 0.66 -6.98
N VAL A 134 -3.97 0.17 -5.77
CA VAL A 134 -3.34 -1.04 -5.22
C VAL A 134 -3.75 -2.27 -6.01
N ALA A 135 -5.02 -2.42 -6.38
CA ALA A 135 -5.49 -3.53 -7.21
C ALA A 135 -4.79 -3.56 -8.59
N VAL A 136 -4.69 -2.38 -9.25
CA VAL A 136 -3.96 -2.23 -10.52
C VAL A 136 -2.47 -2.51 -10.34
N MET A 137 -1.86 -2.04 -9.25
CA MET A 137 -0.45 -2.32 -8.93
C MET A 137 -0.21 -3.82 -8.75
N ILE A 138 -1.07 -4.53 -8.02
CA ILE A 138 -0.98 -5.99 -7.85
C ILE A 138 -1.04 -6.69 -9.20
N TRP A 139 -1.96 -6.29 -10.06
CA TRP A 139 -2.07 -6.84 -11.42
C TRP A 139 -0.81 -6.60 -12.28
N GLU A 140 -0.23 -5.39 -12.22
CA GLU A 140 1.01 -5.08 -12.92
C GLU A 140 2.22 -5.85 -12.33
N PHE A 141 2.26 -6.01 -11.00
CA PHE A 141 3.30 -6.79 -10.32
C PHE A 141 3.21 -8.27 -10.67
N ASP A 142 1.99 -8.84 -10.80
CA ASP A 142 1.81 -10.24 -11.20
C ASP A 142 2.43 -10.55 -12.57
N LYS A 143 2.45 -9.57 -13.49
CA LYS A 143 3.10 -9.73 -14.80
C LYS A 143 4.62 -9.92 -14.72
N ILE A 144 5.24 -9.47 -13.62
CA ILE A 144 6.68 -9.52 -13.39
C ILE A 144 7.03 -10.61 -12.38
N SER A 145 6.36 -10.62 -11.21
CA SER A 145 6.59 -11.53 -10.11
C SER A 145 5.30 -11.82 -9.35
N LYS A 146 4.86 -13.07 -9.40
CA LYS A 146 3.68 -13.53 -8.65
C LYS A 146 3.85 -13.35 -7.15
N VAL A 147 5.05 -13.62 -6.62
CA VAL A 147 5.34 -13.46 -5.19
C VAL A 147 5.19 -12.00 -4.78
N ALA A 148 5.71 -11.06 -5.59
CA ALA A 148 5.55 -9.64 -5.31
C ALA A 148 4.07 -9.21 -5.32
N ALA A 149 3.26 -9.74 -6.23
CA ALA A 149 1.81 -9.48 -6.26
C ALA A 149 1.13 -10.04 -5.00
N LEU A 150 1.39 -11.29 -4.64
CA LEU A 150 0.78 -11.94 -3.47
C LEU A 150 1.11 -11.25 -2.15
N LEU A 151 2.31 -10.69 -1.99
CA LEU A 151 2.71 -9.93 -0.81
C LEU A 151 1.87 -8.66 -0.58
N ASN A 152 1.17 -8.16 -1.61
CA ASN A 152 0.28 -6.99 -1.49
C ASN A 152 -1.21 -7.36 -1.30
N ILE A 153 -1.58 -8.64 -1.36
CA ILE A 153 -2.97 -9.07 -1.10
C ILE A 153 -3.42 -8.71 0.33
N PRO A 154 -2.64 -8.96 1.40
CA PRO A 154 -3.02 -8.54 2.75
C PRO A 154 -3.29 -7.03 2.84
N TYR A 155 -2.53 -6.21 2.10
CA TYR A 155 -2.74 -4.78 2.05
C TYR A 155 -4.08 -4.41 1.39
N LEU A 156 -4.44 -5.04 0.28
CA LEU A 156 -5.74 -4.82 -0.39
C LEU A 156 -6.91 -5.20 0.53
N LEU A 157 -6.80 -6.32 1.25
CA LEU A 157 -7.80 -6.74 2.22
C LEU A 157 -7.92 -5.75 3.39
N TRP A 158 -6.79 -5.24 3.89
CA TRP A 158 -6.78 -4.22 4.93
C TRP A 158 -7.45 -2.93 4.47
N LEU A 159 -7.22 -2.49 3.23
CA LEU A 159 -7.90 -1.32 2.65
C LEU A 159 -9.41 -1.53 2.53
N SER A 160 -9.87 -2.73 2.21
CA SER A 160 -11.30 -3.06 2.19
C SER A 160 -11.92 -2.92 3.58
N PHE A 161 -11.23 -3.40 4.60
CA PHE A 161 -11.64 -3.25 6.00
C PHE A 161 -11.61 -1.79 6.46
N ALA A 162 -10.54 -1.05 6.13
CA ALA A 162 -10.44 0.39 6.41
C ALA A 162 -11.56 1.19 5.71
N GLY A 163 -11.95 0.78 4.50
CA GLY A 163 -13.08 1.36 3.78
C GLY A 163 -14.40 1.17 4.52
N TYR A 164 -14.64 -0.01 5.06
CA TYR A 164 -15.80 -0.28 5.91
C TYR A 164 -15.79 0.63 7.16
N LEU A 165 -14.65 0.74 7.85
CA LEU A 165 -14.54 1.59 9.04
C LEU A 165 -14.77 3.06 8.70
N ASN A 166 -14.15 3.57 7.62
CA ASN A 166 -14.31 4.96 7.19
C ASN A 166 -15.78 5.28 6.83
N LEU A 167 -16.42 4.43 6.02
CA LEU A 167 -17.82 4.61 5.65
C LEU A 167 -18.75 4.64 6.87
N THR A 168 -18.53 3.72 7.83
CA THR A 168 -19.35 3.66 9.04
C THR A 168 -19.14 4.88 9.93
N VAL A 169 -17.88 5.33 10.12
CA VAL A 169 -17.59 6.57 10.85
C VAL A 169 -18.26 7.76 10.17
N TRP A 170 -18.21 7.86 8.85
CA TRP A 170 -18.88 8.92 8.10
C TRP A 170 -20.39 8.93 8.35
N ILE A 171 -21.07 7.79 8.27
CA ILE A 171 -22.53 7.69 8.48
C ILE A 171 -22.92 8.01 9.94
N LEU A 172 -22.12 7.59 10.92
CA LEU A 172 -22.44 7.77 12.35
C LEU A 172 -22.15 9.18 12.88
N ASN A 173 -21.37 10.01 12.15
CA ASN A 173 -20.95 11.33 12.59
C ASN A 173 -21.32 12.44 11.57
N GLN A 174 -22.41 12.25 10.85
CA GLN A 174 -23.03 13.28 9.99
C GLN A 174 -23.87 14.26 10.80
#